data_4d160c5a3da0ae1594febec03e94787c
#
_entry.id   4d160c5a3da0ae1594febec03e94787c
#
_cell.length_a   1.000
_cell.length_b   1.000
_cell.length_c   1.000
_cell.angle_alpha   90.00
_cell.angle_beta   90.00
_cell.angle_gamma   90.00
#
_symmetry.space_group_name_H-M   'P 1'
#
loop_
_entity.id
_entity.type
_entity.pdbx_description
1 polymer ?
#
loop_
_entity_poly.entity_id
_entity_poly.type
_entity_poly.pdbx_seq_one_letter_code
_entity_poly.pdbx_strand_id
1 'polypeptide(L)'
;MLANKYKVSESVINEKKLILEGIIDSVSEEKKEKIYHIFNEGFSKLDNEMIRTIEVFFRCGLNLSDAAKELYIHRNTLIYRLDKIEKYTAYDIRNFNSAVLFKVVFFIWKEKNNIIFENSLKR
;
A
#
# COMPACT_ATOMS: atom_id res chain seq x y z
N MET A 1 -7.82 17.20 24.67
CA MET A 1 -8.24 17.79 23.40
C MET A 1 -7.54 17.11 22.23
N LEU A 2 -6.24 17.29 22.10
CA LEU A 2 -5.51 16.65 21.00
C LEU A 2 -5.56 15.13 21.08
N ALA A 3 -5.44 14.58 22.28
CA ALA A 3 -5.48 13.14 22.47
C ALA A 3 -6.83 12.55 22.05
N ASN A 4 -7.92 13.23 22.37
CA ASN A 4 -9.25 12.78 21.98
C ASN A 4 -9.44 12.87 20.47
N LYS A 5 -8.92 13.94 19.88
CA LYS A 5 -8.99 14.11 18.44
C LYS A 5 -8.22 13.01 17.72
N TYR A 6 -7.07 12.63 18.26
CA TYR A 6 -6.27 11.53 17.72
C TYR A 6 -7.03 10.23 17.79
N LYS A 7 -7.62 9.92 18.92
CA LYS A 7 -8.36 8.68 19.11
C LYS A 7 -9.53 8.56 18.14
N VAL A 8 -10.27 9.66 17.97
CA VAL A 8 -11.40 9.69 17.05
C VAL A 8 -10.91 9.46 15.62
N SER A 9 -9.81 10.12 15.23
CA SER A 9 -9.23 9.96 13.90
C SER A 9 -8.76 8.52 13.66
N GLU A 10 -8.08 7.93 14.64
CA GLU A 10 -7.63 6.55 14.52
C GLU A 10 -8.79 5.59 14.38
N SER A 11 -9.83 5.77 15.17
CA SER A 11 -11.02 4.94 15.11
C SER A 11 -11.69 4.99 13.74
N VAL A 12 -11.82 6.19 13.20
CA VAL A 12 -12.43 6.39 11.88
C VAL A 12 -11.56 5.77 10.79
N ILE A 13 -10.24 5.93 10.87
CA ILE A 13 -9.32 5.36 9.91
C ILE A 13 -9.40 3.84 9.94
N ASN A 14 -9.43 3.25 11.14
CA ASN A 14 -9.52 1.79 11.30
C ASN A 14 -10.83 1.26 10.76
N GLU A 15 -11.93 1.97 11.00
CA GLU A 15 -13.23 1.58 10.49
C GLU A 15 -13.25 1.57 8.97
N LYS A 16 -12.71 2.63 8.35
CA LYS A 16 -12.63 2.72 6.90
C LYS A 16 -11.77 1.60 6.32
N LYS A 17 -10.66 1.30 6.97
CA LYS A 17 -9.77 0.23 6.54
C LYS A 17 -10.50 -1.10 6.58
N LEU A 18 -11.24 -1.38 7.65
CA LEU A 18 -11.98 -2.63 7.79
C LEU A 18 -13.06 -2.76 6.72
N ILE A 19 -13.74 -1.66 6.40
CA ILE A 19 -14.76 -1.67 5.36
C ILE A 19 -14.14 -2.01 4.01
N LEU A 20 -13.03 -1.35 3.66
CA LEU A 20 -12.35 -1.60 2.39
C LEU A 20 -11.87 -3.04 2.30
N GLU A 21 -11.24 -3.54 3.37
CA GLU A 21 -10.75 -4.91 3.39
C GLU A 21 -11.91 -5.90 3.28
N GLY A 22 -13.04 -5.61 3.92
CA GLY A 22 -14.22 -6.44 3.82
C GLY A 22 -14.76 -6.50 2.40
N ILE A 23 -14.76 -5.38 1.69
CA ILE A 23 -15.19 -5.34 0.30
C ILE A 23 -14.27 -6.21 -0.55
N ILE A 24 -12.97 -6.08 -0.36
CA ILE A 24 -11.99 -6.86 -1.11
C ILE A 24 -12.16 -8.35 -0.80
N ASP A 25 -12.36 -8.68 0.48
CA ASP A 25 -12.55 -10.08 0.87
C ASP A 25 -13.82 -10.69 0.26
N SER A 26 -14.79 -9.88 -0.09
CA SER A 26 -16.02 -10.36 -0.72
C SER A 26 -15.84 -10.71 -2.20
N VAL A 27 -14.71 -10.34 -2.79
CA VAL A 27 -14.39 -10.72 -4.17
C VAL A 27 -14.17 -12.24 -4.22
N SER A 28 -14.69 -12.89 -5.26
CA SER A 28 -14.57 -14.35 -5.37
C SER A 28 -13.10 -14.79 -5.46
N GLU A 29 -12.85 -15.99 -4.95
CA GLU A 29 -11.49 -16.56 -5.03
C GLU A 29 -11.04 -16.72 -6.47
N GLU A 30 -11.97 -17.06 -7.36
CA GLU A 30 -11.65 -17.19 -8.78
C GLU A 30 -11.15 -15.87 -9.35
N LYS A 31 -11.83 -14.78 -9.03
CA LYS A 31 -11.42 -13.46 -9.52
C LYS A 31 -10.09 -13.03 -8.90
N LYS A 32 -9.89 -13.30 -7.62
CA LYS A 32 -8.63 -12.99 -6.94
C LYS A 32 -7.46 -13.73 -7.57
N GLU A 33 -7.68 -15.00 -7.92
CA GLU A 33 -6.63 -15.78 -8.60
C GLU A 33 -6.26 -15.18 -9.94
N LYS A 34 -7.24 -14.76 -10.71
CA LYS A 34 -6.98 -14.13 -12.01
C LYS A 34 -6.17 -12.84 -11.84
N ILE A 35 -6.57 -12.02 -10.87
CA ILE A 35 -5.85 -10.77 -10.59
C ILE A 35 -4.43 -11.08 -10.16
N TYR A 36 -4.25 -12.05 -9.27
CA TYR A 36 -2.93 -12.44 -8.80
C TYR A 36 -2.03 -12.83 -9.96
N HIS A 37 -2.51 -13.68 -10.85
CA HIS A 37 -1.70 -14.15 -11.98
C HIS A 37 -1.33 -13.04 -12.95
N ILE A 38 -2.22 -12.06 -13.13
CA ILE A 38 -1.93 -10.94 -14.02
C ILE A 38 -0.79 -10.08 -13.46
N PHE A 39 -0.80 -9.83 -12.16
CA PHE A 39 0.10 -8.84 -11.55
C PHE A 39 1.31 -9.43 -10.84
N ASN A 40 1.34 -10.73 -10.60
CA ASN A 40 2.39 -11.34 -9.79
C ASN A 40 3.79 -11.10 -10.33
N GLU A 41 3.98 -11.15 -11.63
CA GLU A 41 5.31 -10.99 -12.21
C GLU A 41 5.94 -9.65 -11.82
N GLY A 42 5.18 -8.57 -12.02
CA GLY A 42 5.68 -7.23 -11.68
C GLY A 42 5.82 -7.03 -10.19
N PHE A 43 4.83 -7.46 -9.44
CA PHE A 43 4.83 -7.25 -7.99
C PHE A 43 5.90 -8.08 -7.28
N SER A 44 6.26 -9.23 -7.84
CA SER A 44 7.31 -10.06 -7.26
C SER A 44 8.69 -9.39 -7.30
N LYS A 45 8.84 -8.36 -8.10
CA LYS A 45 10.09 -7.60 -8.17
C LYS A 45 10.21 -6.57 -7.05
N LEU A 46 9.14 -6.34 -6.30
CA LEU A 46 9.16 -5.38 -5.19
C LEU A 46 9.87 -6.02 -4.01
N ASP A 47 10.92 -5.37 -3.53
CA ASP A 47 11.60 -5.82 -2.32
C ASP A 47 10.93 -5.23 -1.08
N ASN A 48 11.39 -5.63 0.10
CA ASN A 48 10.79 -5.17 1.35
C ASN A 48 10.83 -3.65 1.51
N GLU A 49 11.89 -3.02 1.03
CA GLU A 49 12.01 -1.57 1.11
C GLU A 49 10.97 -0.88 0.24
N MET A 50 10.71 -1.41 -0.94
CA MET A 50 9.69 -0.88 -1.84
C MET A 50 8.29 -1.09 -1.26
N ILE A 51 8.05 -2.26 -0.69
CA ILE A 51 6.75 -2.56 -0.06
C ILE A 51 6.50 -1.57 1.08
N ARG A 52 7.50 -1.33 1.91
CA ARG A 52 7.39 -0.35 2.98
C ARG A 52 7.13 1.04 2.44
N THR A 53 7.83 1.42 1.37
CA THR A 53 7.63 2.72 0.73
C THR A 53 6.18 2.89 0.27
N ILE A 54 5.63 1.88 -0.36
CA ILE A 54 4.24 1.90 -0.83
C ILE A 54 3.29 2.10 0.36
N GLU A 55 3.47 1.34 1.43
CA GLU A 55 2.59 1.40 2.58
C GLU A 55 2.65 2.76 3.27
N VAL A 56 3.85 3.30 3.44
CA VAL A 56 4.00 4.62 4.06
C VAL A 56 3.44 5.72 3.15
N PHE A 57 3.66 5.62 1.86
CA PHE A 57 3.16 6.61 0.91
C PHE A 57 1.63 6.68 0.93
N PHE A 58 0.98 5.53 0.96
CA PHE A 58 -0.47 5.46 1.07
C PHE A 58 -0.96 6.01 2.41
N ARG A 59 -0.29 5.63 3.50
CA ARG A 59 -0.68 6.10 4.83
C ARG A 59 -0.56 7.62 4.95
N CYS A 60 0.39 8.21 4.25
CA CYS A 60 0.58 9.65 4.22
C CYS A 60 -0.30 10.36 3.18
N GLY A 61 -1.26 9.66 2.61
CA GLY A 61 -2.20 10.28 1.67
C GLY A 61 -1.59 10.74 0.37
N LEU A 62 -0.57 10.02 -0.11
CA LEU A 62 0.16 10.33 -1.34
C LEU A 62 0.94 11.64 -1.24
N ASN A 63 1.28 12.06 -0.04
CA ASN A 63 2.05 13.28 0.20
C ASN A 63 3.54 12.94 0.22
N LEU A 64 4.27 13.43 -0.78
CA LEU A 64 5.70 13.13 -0.93
C LEU A 64 6.52 13.60 0.26
N SER A 65 6.28 14.82 0.72
CA SER A 65 7.05 15.38 1.83
C SER A 65 6.86 14.60 3.12
N ASP A 66 5.61 14.28 3.44
CA ASP A 66 5.31 13.54 4.67
C ASP A 66 5.87 12.12 4.59
N ALA A 67 5.74 11.46 3.45
CA ALA A 67 6.24 10.11 3.28
C ALA A 67 7.76 10.06 3.38
N ALA A 68 8.45 11.01 2.77
CA ALA A 68 9.91 11.06 2.85
C ALA A 68 10.36 11.23 4.28
N LYS A 69 9.70 12.10 5.04
CA LYS A 69 10.00 12.29 6.46
C LYS A 69 9.81 11.02 7.25
N GLU A 70 8.70 10.34 7.04
CA GLU A 70 8.41 9.11 7.78
C GLU A 70 9.39 8.00 7.46
N LEU A 71 9.86 7.96 6.22
CA LEU A 71 10.83 6.96 5.79
C LEU A 71 12.27 7.36 6.10
N TYR A 72 12.48 8.58 6.61
CA TYR A 72 13.81 9.12 6.90
C TYR A 72 14.71 9.11 5.67
N ILE A 73 14.16 9.50 4.53
CA ILE A 73 14.91 9.58 3.28
C ILE A 73 14.70 10.94 2.64
N HIS A 74 15.60 11.28 1.72
CA HIS A 74 15.46 12.48 0.94
C HIS A 74 14.30 12.33 -0.04
N ARG A 75 13.65 13.45 -0.36
CA ARG A 75 12.53 13.45 -1.32
C ARG A 75 12.93 12.84 -2.66
N ASN A 76 14.13 13.14 -3.14
CA ASN A 76 14.59 12.59 -4.42
C ASN A 76 14.72 11.07 -4.38
N THR A 77 15.13 10.53 -3.23
CA THR A 77 15.20 9.09 -3.05
C THR A 77 13.81 8.47 -3.12
N LEU A 78 12.83 9.13 -2.51
CA LEU A 78 11.45 8.65 -2.59
C LEU A 78 10.95 8.65 -4.04
N ILE A 79 11.20 9.73 -4.77
CA ILE A 79 10.79 9.82 -6.17
C ILE A 79 11.44 8.70 -6.98
N TYR A 80 12.72 8.43 -6.75
CA TYR A 80 13.41 7.33 -7.43
C TYR A 80 12.73 5.99 -7.14
N ARG A 81 12.37 5.75 -5.89
CA ARG A 81 11.68 4.50 -5.52
C ARG A 81 10.31 4.40 -6.18
N LEU A 82 9.56 5.50 -6.23
CA LEU A 82 8.25 5.50 -6.86
C LEU A 82 8.34 5.27 -8.37
N ASP A 83 9.36 5.84 -9.00
CA ASP A 83 9.62 5.59 -10.42
C ASP A 83 9.93 4.11 -10.67
N LYS A 84 10.67 3.51 -9.77
CA LYS A 84 11.04 2.10 -9.89
C LYS A 84 9.82 1.19 -9.68
N ILE A 85 8.97 1.55 -8.73
CA ILE A 85 7.73 0.83 -8.51
C ILE A 85 6.86 0.87 -9.76
N GLU A 86 6.76 2.04 -10.40
CA GLU A 86 6.03 2.17 -11.64
C GLU A 86 6.64 1.31 -12.75
N LYS A 87 7.95 1.28 -12.82
CA LYS A 87 8.64 0.46 -13.81
C LYS A 87 8.30 -1.02 -13.65
N TYR A 88 8.26 -1.50 -12.42
CA TYR A 88 7.97 -2.91 -12.16
C TYR A 88 6.51 -3.27 -12.26
N THR A 89 5.63 -2.39 -11.84
CA THR A 89 4.21 -2.71 -11.71
C THR A 89 3.33 -2.07 -12.78
N ALA A 90 3.86 -1.12 -13.55
CA ALA A 90 3.15 -0.34 -14.53
C ALA A 90 2.18 0.69 -13.92
N TYR A 91 2.24 0.87 -12.60
CA TYR A 91 1.38 1.84 -11.91
C TYR A 91 2.17 2.97 -11.31
N ASP A 92 1.79 4.20 -11.64
CA ASP A 92 2.30 5.37 -10.95
C ASP A 92 1.36 5.68 -9.79
N ILE A 93 1.74 5.27 -8.59
CA ILE A 93 0.88 5.43 -7.42
C ILE A 93 0.79 6.85 -6.91
N ARG A 94 1.48 7.80 -7.57
CA ARG A 94 1.28 9.23 -7.31
C ARG A 94 -0.02 9.73 -7.93
N ASN A 95 -0.52 9.02 -8.94
CA ASN A 95 -1.81 9.31 -9.57
C ASN A 95 -2.90 8.64 -8.75
N PHE A 96 -3.91 9.42 -8.36
CA PHE A 96 -4.94 8.93 -7.45
C PHE A 96 -5.68 7.70 -7.99
N ASN A 97 -6.11 7.75 -9.26
CA ASN A 97 -6.87 6.64 -9.82
C ASN A 97 -6.03 5.36 -9.89
N SER A 98 -4.76 5.50 -10.27
CA SER A 98 -3.83 4.36 -10.30
C SER A 98 -3.59 3.84 -8.89
N ALA A 99 -3.49 4.75 -7.91
CA ALA A 99 -3.25 4.36 -6.53
C ALA A 99 -4.42 3.54 -5.97
N VAL A 100 -5.65 3.91 -6.30
CA VAL A 100 -6.84 3.18 -5.84
C VAL A 100 -6.80 1.75 -6.35
N LEU A 101 -6.60 1.58 -7.65
CA LEU A 101 -6.53 0.24 -8.24
C LEU A 101 -5.34 -0.53 -7.67
N PHE A 102 -4.19 0.11 -7.59
CA PHE A 102 -2.99 -0.50 -7.04
C PHE A 102 -3.23 -1.02 -5.63
N LYS A 103 -3.88 -0.23 -4.80
CA LYS A 103 -4.13 -0.60 -3.41
C LYS A 103 -4.94 -1.89 -3.31
N VAL A 104 -5.97 -2.03 -4.13
CA VAL A 104 -6.79 -3.24 -4.15
C VAL A 104 -5.98 -4.45 -4.62
N VAL A 105 -5.29 -4.30 -5.73
CA VAL A 105 -4.48 -5.38 -6.30
C VAL A 105 -3.36 -5.78 -5.35
N PHE A 106 -2.73 -4.79 -4.72
CA PHE A 106 -1.63 -5.01 -3.79
C PHE A 106 -2.10 -5.79 -2.55
N PHE A 107 -3.28 -5.46 -2.05
CA PHE A 107 -3.86 -6.19 -0.93
C PHE A 107 -4.06 -7.67 -1.28
N ILE A 108 -4.64 -7.92 -2.45
CA ILE A 108 -4.87 -9.30 -2.92
C ILE A 108 -3.55 -10.04 -3.08
N TRP A 109 -2.57 -9.38 -3.67
CA TRP A 109 -1.26 -9.99 -3.90
C TRP A 109 -0.55 -10.33 -2.59
N LYS A 110 -0.63 -9.43 -1.60
CA LYS A 110 -0.01 -9.68 -0.30
C LYS A 110 -0.66 -10.87 0.41
N GLU A 111 -1.97 -10.96 0.35
CA GLU A 111 -2.68 -12.09 0.96
C GLU A 111 -2.25 -13.42 0.35
N LYS A 112 -2.18 -13.48 -0.97
CA LYS A 112 -1.81 -14.70 -1.67
C LYS A 112 -0.38 -15.14 -1.36
N ASN A 113 0.50 -14.18 -1.12
CA ASN A 113 1.89 -14.49 -0.82
C ASN A 113 2.18 -14.59 0.67
N ASN A 114 1.17 -14.46 1.51
CA ASN A 114 1.33 -14.46 2.96
C ASN A 114 2.32 -13.40 3.46
N ILE A 115 2.37 -12.27 2.77
CA ILE A 115 3.23 -11.18 3.18
C ILE A 115 2.47 -10.37 4.22
N ILE A 116 2.84 -10.54 5.48
CA ILE A 116 2.24 -9.80 6.59
C ILE A 116 3.31 -8.83 7.08
N PHE A 117 3.55 -7.80 6.24
CA PHE A 117 4.64 -6.86 6.45
C PHE A 117 4.60 -6.19 7.81
N GLU A 118 3.42 -5.73 8.21
CA GLU A 118 3.24 -5.07 9.49
C GLU A 118 3.64 -5.97 10.64
N ASN A 119 3.26 -7.22 10.56
CA ASN A 119 3.59 -8.19 11.60
C ASN A 119 5.08 -8.49 11.65
N SER A 120 5.72 -8.51 10.49
CA SER A 120 7.16 -8.70 10.42
C SER A 120 7.91 -7.61 11.16
N LEU A 121 7.43 -6.38 11.06
CA LEU A 121 8.06 -5.26 11.73
C LEU A 121 7.91 -5.28 13.24
N LYS A 122 6.88 -5.94 13.72
CA LYS A 122 6.61 -6.00 15.16
C LYS A 122 7.44 -7.05 15.88
N ARG A 123 8.10 -7.89 15.14
CA ARG A 123 8.95 -8.93 15.70
C ARG A 123 10.42 -8.55 15.67
#